data_d09b3c10d4fc799e2ed15ab56a8a139c
#
_entry.id   d09b3c10d4fc799e2ed15ab56a8a139c
#
_cell.length_a   1.000
_cell.length_b   1.000
_cell.length_c   1.000
_cell.angle_alpha   90.00
_cell.angle_beta   90.00
_cell.angle_gamma   90.00
#
_symmetry.space_group_name_H-M   'P 1'
#
loop_
_entity.id
_entity.type
_entity.pdbx_description
1 polymer ?
#
loop_
_entity_poly.entity_id
_entity_poly.type
_entity_poly.pdbx_seq_one_letter_code
_entity_poly.pdbx_strand_id
1 'polypeptide(L)'
;MKKFMRFVVVVTCIAVLVSGVVFAGGAREQETVFINVALPNNPLSVALANLAATEYTPPPGVDIDISVIPENDLRQRLTTEASTGGTTFHMFTFGPYEALNWARFGWLADLEPLFANLSADRRAAYDRADLIPAMADSLKLDGNAYALPFYGESAFIMYNKDLFEQNGLTMPQRPTWNQLYELARAIHDPANGIVGMTMRGAPGWGMSGAPFVPMVNAFGGRFFDMNWNATVDTPQQRAAWQMYRDILVNAGQDDIISYTYNEAIALMQSGRAGIYFDATSIAPPLESAESRIAGRVGYAFPPREQHVSQWLWNWAFGINPNITQREKEAVFDFMLWATSKEFIARTMEIDPTGASTPPASRSSTYRIPAYAAVPYAQITLDVLEELDFDNPTVDPVPYQGLQYIAIPEFADIGTQMTQWLADFVVGSITLDTAIRRTQELFDRTAVEGGYR
;
A
#
# COMPACT_ATOMS: atom_id res chain seq x y z
N MET A 1 33.55 -78.18 17.22
CA MET A 1 32.91 -79.41 17.71
C MET A 1 31.42 -79.14 17.77
N LYS A 2 30.65 -79.72 16.84
CA LYS A 2 29.51 -80.65 16.99
C LYS A 2 28.41 -80.08 17.90
N LYS A 3 27.15 -80.02 17.54
CA LYS A 3 26.23 -80.83 16.67
C LYS A 3 24.92 -80.00 16.59
N PHE A 4 24.28 -79.82 15.48
CA PHE A 4 23.22 -80.65 14.84
C PHE A 4 21.93 -80.87 15.67
N MET A 5 20.82 -80.37 15.11
CA MET A 5 19.67 -81.15 14.67
C MET A 5 18.41 -80.89 15.50
N ARG A 6 17.24 -80.71 15.09
CA ARG A 6 16.29 -81.08 13.98
C ARG A 6 14.92 -80.50 14.33
N PHE A 7 14.28 -79.91 13.38
CA PHE A 7 12.90 -80.16 12.91
C PHE A 7 11.92 -80.86 13.82
N VAL A 8 10.75 -80.19 14.10
CA VAL A 8 9.46 -80.77 14.07
C VAL A 8 8.44 -79.73 13.58
N VAL A 9 7.75 -80.15 12.48
CA VAL A 9 6.57 -79.50 11.92
C VAL A 9 5.34 -80.14 12.64
N VAL A 10 4.44 -79.30 13.14
CA VAL A 10 3.06 -79.72 13.42
C VAL A 10 2.10 -78.76 12.79
N VAL A 11 1.46 -79.19 11.75
CA VAL A 11 0.27 -78.63 11.13
C VAL A 11 -0.91 -79.01 11.97
N THR A 12 -1.75 -78.10 12.40
CA THR A 12 -3.12 -78.33 12.78
C THR A 12 -3.99 -77.21 12.29
N CYS A 13 -5.01 -77.63 11.54
CA CYS A 13 -5.99 -76.83 10.84
C CYS A 13 -7.12 -76.32 11.74
N ILE A 14 -7.70 -75.19 11.33
CA ILE A 14 -9.11 -74.81 11.29
C ILE A 14 -9.75 -74.33 12.61
N ALA A 15 -10.06 -73.04 12.61
CA ALA A 15 -11.40 -72.54 12.96
C ALA A 15 -11.62 -71.19 12.26
N VAL A 16 -12.50 -71.17 11.27
CA VAL A 16 -13.06 -69.98 10.66
C VAL A 16 -13.99 -69.32 11.65
N LEU A 17 -13.60 -68.19 12.20
CA LEU A 17 -14.49 -67.23 12.83
C LEU A 17 -14.51 -65.97 11.98
N VAL A 18 -15.59 -65.82 11.23
CA VAL A 18 -15.96 -64.60 10.56
C VAL A 18 -16.30 -63.55 11.62
N SER A 19 -15.36 -62.84 12.08
CA SER A 19 -15.56 -61.60 12.86
C SER A 19 -15.63 -60.44 11.87
N GLY A 20 -16.81 -59.84 11.76
CA GLY A 20 -17.06 -58.68 10.93
C GLY A 20 -16.01 -57.60 11.22
N VAL A 21 -15.20 -57.30 10.21
CA VAL A 21 -14.38 -56.10 10.18
C VAL A 21 -15.36 -54.94 10.05
N VAL A 22 -15.69 -54.33 11.18
CA VAL A 22 -16.26 -53.00 11.19
C VAL A 22 -15.16 -52.11 10.57
N PHE A 23 -15.36 -51.72 9.34
CA PHE A 23 -14.65 -50.56 8.78
C PHE A 23 -15.03 -49.37 9.65
N ALA A 24 -14.27 -49.14 10.68
CA ALA A 24 -14.15 -47.79 11.24
C ALA A 24 -13.63 -46.94 10.07
N GLY A 25 -14.53 -46.20 9.45
CA GLY A 25 -14.15 -45.15 8.50
C GLY A 25 -13.21 -44.26 9.25
N GLY A 26 -11.90 -44.45 9.03
CA GLY A 26 -10.89 -43.48 9.46
C GLY A 26 -11.27 -42.19 8.78
N ALA A 27 -11.69 -41.19 9.58
CA ALA A 27 -11.68 -39.83 9.15
C ALA A 27 -10.23 -39.62 8.62
N ARG A 28 -10.05 -39.43 7.30
CA ARG A 28 -8.79 -38.97 6.78
C ARG A 28 -8.47 -37.71 7.59
N GLU A 29 -7.39 -37.73 8.36
CA GLU A 29 -6.82 -36.50 8.88
C GLU A 29 -6.73 -35.57 7.69
N GLN A 30 -7.50 -34.51 7.72
CA GLN A 30 -7.46 -33.50 6.68
C GLN A 30 -6.08 -32.85 6.80
N GLU A 31 -5.25 -33.05 5.80
CA GLU A 31 -3.91 -32.46 5.72
C GLU A 31 -4.01 -30.95 6.02
N THR A 32 -3.20 -30.46 6.96
CA THR A 32 -3.21 -29.05 7.33
C THR A 32 -2.75 -28.22 6.14
N VAL A 33 -3.51 -27.22 5.78
CA VAL A 33 -3.17 -26.23 4.76
C VAL A 33 -2.41 -25.10 5.43
N PHE A 34 -1.22 -24.78 4.92
CA PHE A 34 -0.43 -23.64 5.36
C PHE A 34 -0.56 -22.53 4.33
N ILE A 35 -1.02 -21.36 4.74
CA ILE A 35 -1.07 -20.19 3.85
C ILE A 35 -0.08 -19.13 4.30
N ASN A 36 0.73 -18.67 3.34
CA ASN A 36 1.71 -17.61 3.56
C ASN A 36 1.18 -16.29 2.98
N VAL A 37 1.11 -15.29 3.84
CA VAL A 37 0.63 -13.95 3.55
C VAL A 37 1.81 -12.98 3.57
N ALA A 38 1.95 -12.17 2.52
CA ALA A 38 2.97 -11.13 2.46
C ALA A 38 2.33 -9.75 2.57
N LEU A 39 2.73 -8.95 3.56
CA LEU A 39 2.24 -7.60 3.82
C LEU A 39 3.38 -6.58 3.72
N PRO A 40 3.14 -5.34 3.27
CA PRO A 40 4.13 -4.28 3.33
C PRO A 40 4.39 -3.85 4.78
N ASN A 41 5.63 -3.45 5.08
CA ASN A 41 5.98 -2.91 6.40
C ASN A 41 5.48 -1.47 6.56
N ASN A 42 4.19 -1.34 6.84
CA ASN A 42 3.54 -0.08 7.19
C ASN A 42 2.64 -0.25 8.43
N PRO A 43 2.22 0.83 9.09
CA PRO A 43 1.49 0.74 10.36
C PRO A 43 0.23 -0.13 10.31
N LEU A 44 -0.61 -0.02 9.29
CA LEU A 44 -1.85 -0.79 9.17
C LEU A 44 -1.60 -2.28 8.91
N SER A 45 -0.60 -2.61 8.12
CA SER A 45 -0.20 -4.01 7.87
C SER A 45 0.39 -4.66 9.11
N VAL A 46 1.20 -3.93 9.88
CA VAL A 46 1.71 -4.40 11.17
C VAL A 46 0.56 -4.60 12.17
N ALA A 47 -0.40 -3.67 12.24
CA ALA A 47 -1.59 -3.81 13.07
C ALA A 47 -2.42 -5.03 12.66
N LEU A 48 -2.66 -5.24 11.35
CA LEU A 48 -3.36 -6.43 10.85
C LEU A 48 -2.65 -7.72 11.26
N ALA A 49 -1.32 -7.80 11.10
CA ALA A 49 -0.55 -8.99 11.48
C ALA A 49 -0.67 -9.30 12.98
N ASN A 50 -0.58 -8.28 13.83
CA ASN A 50 -0.74 -8.42 15.28
C ASN A 50 -2.15 -8.86 15.67
N LEU A 51 -3.18 -8.26 15.06
CA LEU A 51 -4.58 -8.59 15.32
C LEU A 51 -4.94 -9.98 14.78
N ALA A 52 -4.39 -10.40 13.65
CA ALA A 52 -4.62 -11.73 13.12
C ALA A 52 -4.16 -12.83 14.09
N ALA A 53 -3.07 -12.60 14.82
CA ALA A 53 -2.55 -13.56 15.79
C ALA A 53 -3.49 -13.78 17.01
N THR A 54 -4.40 -12.84 17.30
CA THR A 54 -5.26 -12.86 18.51
C THR A 54 -6.76 -12.90 18.21
N GLU A 55 -7.18 -12.32 17.09
CA GLU A 55 -8.59 -12.10 16.75
C GLU A 55 -9.08 -12.98 15.58
N TYR A 56 -8.17 -13.48 14.72
CA TYR A 56 -8.56 -14.37 13.62
C TYR A 56 -8.56 -15.83 14.06
N THR A 57 -9.63 -16.53 13.75
CA THR A 57 -9.72 -17.99 13.94
C THR A 57 -9.77 -18.66 12.57
N PRO A 58 -8.67 -19.27 12.11
CA PRO A 58 -8.66 -19.98 10.84
C PRO A 58 -9.69 -21.11 10.78
N PRO A 59 -10.18 -21.47 9.60
CA PRO A 59 -10.97 -22.68 9.42
C PRO A 59 -10.23 -23.93 9.91
N PRO A 60 -10.93 -25.00 10.33
CA PRO A 60 -10.29 -26.23 10.78
C PRO A 60 -9.30 -26.80 9.76
N GLY A 61 -8.08 -27.09 10.21
CA GLY A 61 -7.00 -27.60 9.36
C GLY A 61 -6.37 -26.53 8.44
N VAL A 62 -6.41 -25.28 8.83
CA VAL A 62 -5.70 -24.17 8.17
C VAL A 62 -4.79 -23.49 9.19
N ASP A 63 -3.53 -23.26 8.81
CA ASP A 63 -2.57 -22.43 9.52
C ASP A 63 -2.14 -21.25 8.64
N ILE A 64 -1.86 -20.09 9.26
CA ILE A 64 -1.46 -18.87 8.56
C ILE A 64 -0.13 -18.38 9.09
N ASP A 65 0.79 -18.09 8.16
CA ASP A 65 2.01 -17.35 8.41
C ASP A 65 1.97 -15.99 7.73
N ILE A 66 2.26 -14.92 8.47
CA ILE A 66 2.21 -13.54 7.99
C ILE A 66 3.61 -12.93 8.03
N SER A 67 4.15 -12.64 6.86
CA SER A 67 5.42 -11.95 6.69
C SER A 67 5.20 -10.46 6.42
N VAL A 68 5.79 -9.59 7.24
CA VAL A 68 5.82 -8.14 7.02
C VAL A 68 7.16 -7.76 6.41
N ILE A 69 7.14 -7.21 5.19
CA ILE A 69 8.32 -7.04 4.32
C ILE A 69 8.43 -5.57 3.92
N PRO A 70 9.64 -4.94 3.91
CA PRO A 70 9.84 -3.60 3.36
C PRO A 70 9.24 -3.47 1.96
N GLU A 71 8.57 -2.35 1.68
CA GLU A 71 7.70 -2.22 0.50
C GLU A 71 8.41 -2.50 -0.83
N ASN A 72 9.61 -1.95 -1.05
CA ASN A 72 10.34 -2.18 -2.30
C ASN A 72 10.70 -3.68 -2.47
N ASP A 73 11.12 -4.34 -1.39
CA ASP A 73 11.42 -5.78 -1.39
C ASP A 73 10.16 -6.61 -1.63
N LEU A 74 9.03 -6.22 -1.00
CA LEU A 74 7.74 -6.87 -1.19
C LEU A 74 7.32 -6.82 -2.66
N ARG A 75 7.33 -5.65 -3.28
CA ARG A 75 6.95 -5.47 -4.69
C ARG A 75 7.80 -6.32 -5.61
N GLN A 76 9.12 -6.32 -5.41
CA GLN A 76 10.04 -7.14 -6.20
C GLN A 76 9.76 -8.64 -6.04
N ARG A 77 9.60 -9.11 -4.78
CA ARG A 77 9.34 -10.53 -4.49
C ARG A 77 8.01 -10.97 -5.07
N LEU A 78 6.92 -10.22 -4.85
CA LEU A 78 5.61 -10.59 -5.35
C LEU A 78 5.52 -10.53 -6.88
N THR A 79 6.16 -9.56 -7.54
CA THR A 79 6.23 -9.50 -9.00
C THR A 79 6.99 -10.72 -9.56
N THR A 80 8.11 -11.08 -8.93
CA THR A 80 8.88 -12.29 -9.32
C THR A 80 8.04 -13.55 -9.13
N GLU A 81 7.41 -13.71 -7.95
CA GLU A 81 6.55 -14.84 -7.63
C GLU A 81 5.40 -15.01 -8.64
N ALA A 82 4.68 -13.91 -8.90
CA ALA A 82 3.56 -13.89 -9.83
C ALA A 82 3.98 -14.22 -11.26
N SER A 83 5.08 -13.62 -11.75
CA SER A 83 5.57 -13.79 -13.12
C SER A 83 6.17 -15.17 -13.40
N THR A 84 6.74 -15.82 -12.40
CA THR A 84 7.35 -17.16 -12.51
C THR A 84 6.38 -18.30 -12.18
N GLY A 85 5.18 -17.98 -11.69
CA GLY A 85 4.20 -18.99 -11.26
C GLY A 85 4.60 -19.69 -9.96
N GLY A 86 5.36 -19.01 -9.08
CA GLY A 86 5.74 -19.52 -7.77
C GLY A 86 4.53 -19.68 -6.85
N THR A 87 4.70 -20.43 -5.76
CA THR A 87 3.64 -20.71 -4.76
C THR A 87 4.12 -20.50 -3.31
N THR A 88 5.16 -19.67 -3.14
CA THR A 88 5.68 -19.33 -1.81
C THR A 88 4.70 -18.46 -1.03
N PHE A 89 4.12 -17.47 -1.71
CA PHE A 89 3.08 -16.62 -1.15
C PHE A 89 1.72 -16.98 -1.75
N HIS A 90 0.74 -17.20 -0.87
CA HIS A 90 -0.62 -17.59 -1.23
C HIS A 90 -1.52 -16.36 -1.38
N MET A 91 -1.31 -15.34 -0.53
CA MET A 91 -1.93 -14.03 -0.64
C MET A 91 -0.90 -12.98 -1.02
N PHE A 92 -1.22 -12.20 -2.04
CA PHE A 92 -0.45 -11.04 -2.48
C PHE A 92 -1.07 -9.76 -1.95
N THR A 93 -0.22 -8.81 -1.54
CA THR A 93 -0.65 -7.45 -1.19
C THR A 93 -0.03 -6.46 -2.17
N PHE A 94 -0.87 -5.70 -2.85
CA PHE A 94 -0.48 -4.81 -3.94
C PHE A 94 -1.49 -3.66 -4.07
N GLY A 95 -1.27 -2.79 -5.05
CA GLY A 95 -2.18 -1.68 -5.32
C GLY A 95 -2.80 -1.71 -6.72
N PRO A 96 -3.56 -0.66 -7.10
CA PRO A 96 -4.27 -0.60 -8.38
C PRO A 96 -3.34 -0.67 -9.59
N TYR A 97 -2.10 -0.18 -9.45
CA TYR A 97 -1.09 -0.27 -10.50
C TYR A 97 -0.80 -1.72 -10.89
N GLU A 98 -0.58 -2.59 -9.89
CA GLU A 98 -0.33 -4.01 -10.11
C GLU A 98 -1.63 -4.75 -10.48
N ALA A 99 -2.75 -4.43 -9.84
CA ALA A 99 -4.00 -5.16 -9.97
C ALA A 99 -4.42 -5.39 -11.42
N LEU A 100 -4.47 -4.34 -12.23
CA LEU A 100 -4.88 -4.41 -13.63
C LEU A 100 -3.89 -5.19 -14.49
N ASN A 101 -2.61 -4.94 -14.31
CA ASN A 101 -1.56 -5.61 -15.07
C ASN A 101 -1.50 -7.10 -14.74
N TRP A 102 -1.51 -7.44 -13.46
CA TRP A 102 -1.43 -8.81 -12.99
C TRP A 102 -2.69 -9.62 -13.34
N ALA A 103 -3.87 -8.99 -13.29
CA ALA A 103 -5.10 -9.64 -13.77
C ALA A 103 -5.03 -9.95 -15.27
N ARG A 104 -4.56 -9.02 -16.11
CA ARG A 104 -4.38 -9.23 -17.56
C ARG A 104 -3.38 -10.34 -17.89
N PHE A 105 -2.32 -10.45 -17.08
CA PHE A 105 -1.30 -11.51 -17.25
C PHE A 105 -1.74 -12.86 -16.67
N GLY A 106 -2.91 -12.93 -16.01
CA GLY A 106 -3.38 -14.13 -15.33
C GLY A 106 -2.59 -14.48 -14.06
N TRP A 107 -1.97 -13.49 -13.43
CA TRP A 107 -1.19 -13.64 -12.20
C TRP A 107 -2.03 -13.49 -10.93
N LEU A 108 -3.33 -13.25 -11.07
CA LEU A 108 -4.30 -13.19 -9.97
C LEU A 108 -5.47 -14.12 -10.24
N ALA A 109 -5.99 -14.75 -9.18
CA ALA A 109 -7.22 -15.51 -9.26
C ALA A 109 -8.43 -14.58 -9.36
N ASP A 110 -9.38 -14.92 -10.22
CA ASP A 110 -10.71 -14.30 -10.25
C ASP A 110 -11.46 -14.63 -8.96
N LEU A 111 -11.95 -13.63 -8.26
CA LEU A 111 -12.67 -13.79 -6.99
C LEU A 111 -14.16 -14.10 -7.15
N GLU A 112 -14.76 -13.89 -8.32
CA GLU A 112 -16.21 -14.09 -8.52
C GLU A 112 -16.67 -15.53 -8.26
N PRO A 113 -15.92 -16.58 -8.71
CA PRO A 113 -16.26 -17.97 -8.35
C PRO A 113 -16.22 -18.24 -6.85
N LEU A 114 -15.27 -17.64 -6.11
CA LEU A 114 -15.17 -17.78 -4.66
C LEU A 114 -16.34 -17.12 -3.95
N PHE A 115 -16.73 -15.91 -4.41
CA PHE A 115 -17.94 -15.25 -3.92
C PHE A 115 -19.21 -16.03 -4.20
N ALA A 116 -19.33 -16.64 -5.38
CA ALA A 116 -20.50 -17.46 -5.75
C ALA A 116 -20.65 -18.67 -4.84
N ASN A 117 -19.56 -19.25 -4.36
CA ASN A 117 -19.55 -20.40 -3.47
C ASN A 117 -19.86 -20.07 -2.00
N LEU A 118 -19.86 -18.80 -1.60
CA LEU A 118 -20.27 -18.40 -0.25
C LEU A 118 -21.77 -18.67 -0.03
N SER A 119 -22.15 -19.00 1.21
CA SER A 119 -23.56 -19.00 1.62
C SER A 119 -24.19 -17.61 1.46
N ALA A 120 -25.51 -17.55 1.33
CA ALA A 120 -26.24 -16.29 1.23
C ALA A 120 -25.95 -15.40 2.46
N ASP A 121 -25.88 -15.99 3.65
CA ASP A 121 -25.62 -15.27 4.90
C ASP A 121 -24.20 -14.67 4.91
N ARG A 122 -23.18 -15.42 4.49
CA ARG A 122 -21.81 -14.90 4.40
C ARG A 122 -21.67 -13.77 3.37
N ARG A 123 -22.34 -13.89 2.21
CA ARG A 123 -22.38 -12.81 1.22
C ARG A 123 -23.04 -11.55 1.76
N ALA A 124 -24.17 -11.71 2.46
CA ALA A 124 -24.91 -10.60 3.07
C ALA A 124 -24.09 -9.94 4.19
N ALA A 125 -23.42 -10.74 5.04
CA ALA A 125 -22.55 -10.21 6.10
C ALA A 125 -21.37 -9.43 5.54
N TYR A 126 -20.69 -9.96 4.52
CA TYR A 126 -19.56 -9.25 3.90
C TYR A 126 -19.98 -7.94 3.23
N ASP A 127 -21.18 -7.88 2.64
CA ASP A 127 -21.77 -6.67 2.08
C ASP A 127 -20.83 -5.92 1.10
N ARG A 128 -20.66 -6.47 -0.09
CA ARG A 128 -19.82 -5.84 -1.14
C ARG A 128 -20.29 -4.43 -1.53
N ALA A 129 -21.57 -4.12 -1.33
CA ALA A 129 -22.12 -2.82 -1.66
C ALA A 129 -21.65 -1.69 -0.70
N ASP A 130 -21.16 -2.05 0.48
CA ASP A 130 -20.56 -1.12 1.44
C ASP A 130 -19.12 -0.73 1.09
N LEU A 131 -18.46 -1.44 0.17
CA LEU A 131 -17.13 -1.04 -0.32
C LEU A 131 -17.22 0.29 -1.07
N ILE A 132 -16.26 1.18 -0.84
CA ILE A 132 -16.19 2.47 -1.55
C ILE A 132 -15.95 2.19 -3.05
N PRO A 133 -16.82 2.67 -3.96
CA PRO A 133 -16.77 2.31 -5.37
C PRO A 133 -15.41 2.56 -6.02
N ALA A 134 -14.79 3.72 -5.81
CA ALA A 134 -13.48 4.05 -6.37
C ALA A 134 -12.40 3.03 -5.98
N MET A 135 -12.44 2.52 -4.72
CA MET A 135 -11.52 1.52 -4.24
C MET A 135 -11.80 0.14 -4.85
N ALA A 136 -13.07 -0.29 -4.85
CA ALA A 136 -13.45 -1.59 -5.38
C ALA A 136 -13.27 -1.68 -6.91
N ASP A 137 -13.59 -0.61 -7.65
CA ASP A 137 -13.54 -0.58 -9.11
C ASP A 137 -12.10 -0.52 -9.63
N SER A 138 -11.18 0.10 -8.90
CA SER A 138 -9.75 0.11 -9.23
C SER A 138 -9.10 -1.28 -9.22
N LEU A 139 -9.78 -2.30 -8.69
CA LEU A 139 -9.30 -3.67 -8.56
C LEU A 139 -10.03 -4.66 -9.48
N LYS A 140 -10.83 -4.15 -10.42
CA LYS A 140 -11.61 -4.96 -11.37
C LYS A 140 -11.00 -4.93 -12.76
N LEU A 141 -11.14 -6.05 -13.46
CA LEU A 141 -10.88 -6.16 -14.90
C LEU A 141 -12.11 -6.82 -15.55
N ASP A 142 -12.64 -6.20 -16.59
CA ASP A 142 -13.82 -6.68 -17.33
C ASP A 142 -15.03 -7.02 -16.43
N GLY A 143 -15.19 -6.26 -15.34
CA GLY A 143 -16.27 -6.42 -14.37
C GLY A 143 -16.01 -7.41 -13.25
N ASN A 144 -14.97 -8.26 -13.34
CA ASN A 144 -14.59 -9.22 -12.32
C ASN A 144 -13.61 -8.60 -11.32
N ALA A 145 -13.78 -8.94 -10.03
CA ALA A 145 -12.86 -8.54 -8.97
C ALA A 145 -11.69 -9.51 -8.87
N TYR A 146 -10.47 -8.99 -8.85
CA TYR A 146 -9.22 -9.76 -8.67
C TYR A 146 -8.55 -9.51 -7.31
N ALA A 147 -9.05 -8.52 -6.57
CA ALA A 147 -8.60 -8.25 -5.21
C ALA A 147 -9.71 -7.63 -4.37
N LEU A 148 -9.52 -7.64 -3.04
CA LEU A 148 -10.36 -6.94 -2.07
C LEU A 148 -9.61 -5.75 -1.50
N PRO A 149 -10.22 -4.56 -1.42
CA PRO A 149 -9.58 -3.40 -0.82
C PRO A 149 -9.39 -3.61 0.69
N PHE A 150 -8.17 -3.49 1.16
CA PHE A 150 -7.86 -3.50 2.58
C PHE A 150 -8.02 -2.10 3.17
N TYR A 151 -7.29 -1.12 2.62
CA TYR A 151 -7.51 0.28 2.92
C TYR A 151 -7.13 1.16 1.74
N GLY A 152 -7.81 2.30 1.64
CA GLY A 152 -7.51 3.33 0.66
C GLY A 152 -6.90 4.57 1.29
N GLU A 153 -6.20 5.35 0.49
CA GLU A 153 -5.57 6.60 0.90
C GLU A 153 -5.55 7.62 -0.23
N SER A 154 -5.69 8.88 0.14
CA SER A 154 -5.28 10.02 -0.66
C SER A 154 -4.03 10.63 -0.03
N ALA A 155 -3.71 11.88 -0.33
CA ALA A 155 -2.64 12.62 0.34
C ALA A 155 -3.17 13.92 0.93
N PHE A 156 -2.57 14.35 2.01
CA PHE A 156 -2.80 15.67 2.60
C PHE A 156 -1.58 16.14 3.41
N ILE A 157 -1.69 17.37 3.92
CA ILE A 157 -0.67 17.95 4.77
C ILE A 157 -1.02 17.65 6.24
N MET A 158 -0.03 17.16 6.97
CA MET A 158 -0.02 17.04 8.42
C MET A 158 0.98 18.04 8.99
N TYR A 159 0.62 18.79 10.03
CA TYR A 159 1.53 19.76 10.61
C TYR A 159 1.46 19.79 12.14
N ASN A 160 2.57 20.10 12.79
CA ASN A 160 2.71 20.20 14.23
C ASN A 160 2.26 21.59 14.70
N LYS A 161 1.07 21.66 15.32
CA LYS A 161 0.49 22.92 15.82
C LYS A 161 1.39 23.64 16.81
N ASP A 162 2.13 22.91 17.66
CA ASP A 162 3.00 23.52 18.67
C ASP A 162 4.16 24.27 18.01
N LEU A 163 4.79 23.70 16.97
CA LEU A 163 5.85 24.38 16.23
C LEU A 163 5.32 25.58 15.45
N PHE A 164 4.11 25.49 14.91
CA PHE A 164 3.47 26.64 14.24
C PHE A 164 3.17 27.76 15.24
N GLU A 165 2.58 27.46 16.40
CA GLU A 165 2.29 28.43 17.48
C GLU A 165 3.57 29.08 18.01
N GLN A 166 4.64 28.31 18.24
CA GLN A 166 5.94 28.82 18.72
C GLN A 166 6.58 29.80 17.74
N ASN A 167 6.37 29.59 16.44
CA ASN A 167 6.91 30.48 15.40
C ASN A 167 5.92 31.57 14.93
N GLY A 168 4.71 31.64 15.52
CA GLY A 168 3.70 32.64 15.13
C GLY A 168 3.14 32.41 13.73
N LEU A 169 3.12 31.17 13.25
CA LEU A 169 2.73 30.78 11.89
C LEU A 169 1.30 30.22 11.87
N THR A 170 0.68 30.29 10.69
CA THR A 170 -0.63 29.70 10.42
C THR A 170 -0.55 28.90 9.14
N MET A 171 -1.02 27.64 9.19
CA MET A 171 -1.13 26.80 8.00
C MET A 171 -2.38 27.22 7.19
N PRO A 172 -2.24 27.62 5.91
CA PRO A 172 -3.40 27.80 5.03
C PRO A 172 -4.14 26.47 4.83
N GLN A 173 -5.48 26.51 4.73
CA GLN A 173 -6.26 25.30 4.51
C GLN A 173 -5.94 24.62 3.17
N ARG A 174 -5.61 25.39 2.15
CA ARG A 174 -5.21 24.93 0.79
C ARG A 174 -3.93 25.67 0.36
N PRO A 175 -2.74 25.31 0.90
CA PRO A 175 -1.51 26.00 0.59
C PRO A 175 -0.98 25.68 -0.80
N THR A 176 -0.11 26.54 -1.30
CA THR A 176 0.77 26.22 -2.44
C THR A 176 2.05 25.55 -1.94
N TRP A 177 2.78 24.87 -2.85
CA TRP A 177 4.11 24.34 -2.54
C TRP A 177 5.08 25.44 -2.11
N ASN A 178 5.00 26.63 -2.76
CA ASN A 178 5.80 27.77 -2.37
C ASN A 178 5.49 28.22 -0.94
N GLN A 179 4.21 28.28 -0.56
CA GLN A 179 3.81 28.61 0.82
C GLN A 179 4.31 27.57 1.82
N LEU A 180 4.22 26.27 1.49
CA LEU A 180 4.74 25.21 2.35
C LEU A 180 6.26 25.32 2.54
N TYR A 181 6.99 25.59 1.47
CA TYR A 181 8.43 25.77 1.54
C TYR A 181 8.83 26.94 2.45
N GLU A 182 8.17 28.10 2.32
CA GLU A 182 8.44 29.25 3.21
C GLU A 182 8.08 28.94 4.67
N LEU A 183 6.96 28.26 4.94
CA LEU A 183 6.59 27.82 6.29
C LEU A 183 7.62 26.84 6.85
N ALA A 184 8.04 25.87 6.04
CA ALA A 184 9.04 24.88 6.43
C ALA A 184 10.37 25.55 6.78
N ARG A 185 10.84 26.49 5.98
CA ARG A 185 12.07 27.26 6.25
C ARG A 185 11.98 28.08 7.51
N ALA A 186 10.81 28.68 7.81
CA ALA A 186 10.61 29.45 9.00
C ALA A 186 10.63 28.61 10.30
N ILE A 187 10.27 27.33 10.19
CA ILE A 187 10.28 26.38 11.33
C ILE A 187 11.64 25.70 11.48
N HIS A 188 12.39 25.53 10.37
CA HIS A 188 13.60 24.72 10.34
C HIS A 188 14.70 25.28 11.25
N ASP A 189 15.07 24.52 12.30
CA ASP A 189 16.11 24.86 13.26
C ASP A 189 17.00 23.65 13.54
N PRO A 190 17.97 23.36 12.63
CA PRO A 190 18.84 22.20 12.77
C PRO A 190 19.72 22.25 14.03
N ALA A 191 20.00 23.45 14.57
CA ALA A 191 20.77 23.56 15.80
C ALA A 191 20.02 22.95 17.02
N ASN A 192 18.69 22.97 17.00
CA ASN A 192 17.82 22.35 18.00
C ASN A 192 17.21 21.02 17.52
N GLY A 193 17.65 20.48 16.38
CA GLY A 193 17.17 19.23 15.82
C GLY A 193 15.72 19.29 15.30
N ILE A 194 15.26 20.49 14.93
CA ILE A 194 13.93 20.71 14.35
C ILE A 194 14.01 20.78 12.83
N VAL A 195 13.20 19.96 12.20
CA VAL A 195 13.04 19.86 10.74
C VAL A 195 11.81 20.66 10.33
N GLY A 196 11.93 21.51 9.32
CA GLY A 196 10.81 22.29 8.82
C GLY A 196 9.75 21.44 8.14
N MET A 197 10.19 20.58 7.21
CA MET A 197 9.31 19.65 6.51
C MET A 197 10.00 18.31 6.26
N THR A 198 9.35 17.22 6.60
CA THR A 198 9.81 15.87 6.27
C THR A 198 9.02 15.30 5.09
N MET A 199 9.67 14.53 4.24
CA MET A 199 9.08 13.76 3.14
C MET A 199 9.88 12.49 2.88
N ARG A 200 9.31 11.57 2.10
CA ARG A 200 10.03 10.38 1.61
C ARG A 200 11.14 10.82 0.68
N GLY A 201 12.39 10.42 0.95
CA GLY A 201 13.54 10.72 0.11
C GLY A 201 14.20 9.46 -0.50
N ALA A 202 13.92 8.28 0.05
CA ALA A 202 14.45 7.01 -0.45
C ALA A 202 13.98 6.75 -1.89
N PRO A 203 14.88 6.32 -2.81
CA PRO A 203 14.50 5.97 -4.17
C PRO A 203 13.47 4.84 -4.22
N GLY A 204 12.63 4.87 -5.22
CA GLY A 204 11.55 3.92 -5.47
C GLY A 204 10.30 4.65 -5.95
N TRP A 205 9.62 4.11 -6.96
CA TRP A 205 8.41 4.75 -7.48
C TRP A 205 7.30 4.86 -6.43
N GLY A 206 7.17 3.88 -5.51
CA GLY A 206 6.28 3.93 -4.35
C GLY A 206 6.86 4.67 -3.13
N MET A 207 8.14 5.07 -3.16
CA MET A 207 8.81 5.84 -2.11
C MET A 207 8.84 7.32 -2.48
N SER A 208 9.99 7.87 -2.84
CA SER A 208 10.08 9.29 -3.24
C SER A 208 9.24 9.62 -4.49
N GLY A 209 8.95 8.65 -5.35
CA GLY A 209 8.05 8.83 -6.49
C GLY A 209 6.61 9.18 -6.09
N ALA A 210 6.11 8.61 -4.99
CA ALA A 210 4.74 8.83 -4.54
C ALA A 210 4.41 10.30 -4.21
N PRO A 211 5.19 11.07 -3.44
CA PRO A 211 4.98 12.50 -3.28
C PRO A 211 5.48 13.34 -4.48
N PHE A 212 6.47 12.85 -5.23
CA PHE A 212 7.11 13.60 -6.30
C PHE A 212 6.24 13.71 -7.57
N VAL A 213 5.60 12.60 -8.02
CA VAL A 213 4.74 12.63 -9.22
C VAL A 213 3.57 13.59 -9.05
N PRO A 214 2.81 13.59 -7.93
CA PRO A 214 1.80 14.61 -7.67
C PRO A 214 2.34 16.04 -7.61
N MET A 215 3.57 16.25 -7.12
CA MET A 215 4.21 17.56 -7.17
C MET A 215 4.45 18.01 -8.62
N VAL A 216 4.96 17.11 -9.48
CA VAL A 216 5.11 17.40 -10.92
C VAL A 216 3.76 17.80 -11.53
N ASN A 217 2.71 17.03 -11.26
CA ASN A 217 1.36 17.30 -11.74
C ASN A 217 0.86 18.68 -11.25
N ALA A 218 1.10 19.00 -9.98
CA ALA A 218 0.69 20.29 -9.39
C ALA A 218 1.40 21.49 -10.04
N PHE A 219 2.65 21.35 -10.44
CA PHE A 219 3.36 22.39 -11.19
C PHE A 219 2.91 22.50 -12.67
N GLY A 220 1.95 21.67 -13.12
CA GLY A 220 1.49 21.61 -14.50
C GLY A 220 2.42 20.80 -15.41
N GLY A 221 3.33 20.03 -14.84
CA GLY A 221 4.17 19.08 -15.57
C GLY A 221 3.38 17.83 -15.94
N ARG A 222 3.84 17.15 -16.97
CA ARG A 222 3.36 15.82 -17.38
C ARG A 222 4.54 14.99 -17.89
N PHE A 223 4.39 13.68 -17.98
CA PHE A 223 5.47 12.81 -18.42
C PHE A 223 5.40 12.51 -19.92
N PHE A 224 4.19 12.44 -20.47
CA PHE A 224 3.94 12.26 -21.90
C PHE A 224 2.86 13.23 -22.38
N ASP A 225 2.99 13.71 -23.62
CA ASP A 225 1.91 14.38 -24.32
C ASP A 225 0.95 13.37 -24.97
N MET A 226 -0.15 13.84 -25.57
CA MET A 226 -1.15 12.98 -26.20
C MET A 226 -0.64 12.14 -27.38
N ASN A 227 0.57 12.40 -27.88
CA ASN A 227 1.24 11.61 -28.91
C ASN A 227 2.33 10.71 -28.31
N TRP A 228 2.36 10.54 -27.00
CA TRP A 228 3.37 9.76 -26.26
C TRP A 228 4.81 10.28 -26.42
N ASN A 229 5.01 11.55 -26.78
CA ASN A 229 6.33 12.16 -26.65
C ASN A 229 6.58 12.46 -25.17
N ALA A 230 7.77 12.11 -24.68
CA ALA A 230 8.14 12.47 -23.32
C ALA A 230 8.24 14.00 -23.17
N THR A 231 7.77 14.52 -22.04
CA THR A 231 7.69 15.96 -21.76
C THR A 231 8.34 16.29 -20.42
N VAL A 232 9.47 15.65 -20.11
CA VAL A 232 10.20 15.84 -18.85
C VAL A 232 11.06 17.12 -18.89
N ASP A 233 11.63 17.48 -20.05
CA ASP A 233 12.42 18.72 -20.17
C ASP A 233 11.53 19.94 -20.44
N THR A 234 10.74 20.32 -19.46
CA THR A 234 9.88 21.51 -19.49
C THR A 234 10.12 22.39 -18.27
N PRO A 235 9.78 23.70 -18.34
CA PRO A 235 9.89 24.59 -17.19
C PRO A 235 9.12 24.10 -15.94
N GLN A 236 7.94 23.49 -16.15
CA GLN A 236 7.09 22.97 -15.11
C GLN A 236 7.75 21.78 -14.37
N GLN A 237 8.26 20.83 -15.12
CA GLN A 237 9.02 19.70 -14.56
C GLN A 237 10.24 20.20 -13.79
N ARG A 238 11.06 21.08 -14.41
CA ARG A 238 12.24 21.64 -13.76
C ARG A 238 11.90 22.36 -12.45
N ALA A 239 10.79 23.09 -12.39
CA ALA A 239 10.32 23.76 -11.18
C ALA A 239 9.94 22.73 -10.08
N ALA A 240 9.25 21.64 -10.42
CA ALA A 240 8.89 20.59 -9.48
C ALA A 240 10.13 19.86 -8.93
N TRP A 241 11.09 19.49 -9.80
CA TRP A 241 12.36 18.88 -9.39
C TRP A 241 13.14 19.78 -8.44
N GLN A 242 13.22 21.08 -8.75
CA GLN A 242 13.92 22.06 -7.92
C GLN A 242 13.21 22.25 -6.57
N MET A 243 11.87 22.37 -6.55
CA MET A 243 11.09 22.51 -5.33
C MET A 243 11.27 21.30 -4.40
N TYR A 244 11.22 20.08 -4.95
CA TYR A 244 11.43 18.86 -4.17
C TYR A 244 12.82 18.86 -3.49
N ARG A 245 13.86 19.21 -4.24
CA ARG A 245 15.22 19.37 -3.71
C ARG A 245 15.30 20.47 -2.67
N ASP A 246 14.74 21.64 -2.96
CA ASP A 246 14.84 22.81 -2.07
C ASP A 246 14.19 22.56 -0.72
N ILE A 247 13.04 21.89 -0.68
CA ILE A 247 12.40 21.48 0.56
C ILE A 247 13.33 20.55 1.35
N LEU A 248 13.83 19.48 0.74
CA LEU A 248 14.61 18.47 1.43
C LEU A 248 15.99 18.96 1.88
N VAL A 249 16.64 19.80 1.08
CA VAL A 249 18.00 20.28 1.39
C VAL A 249 17.99 21.48 2.35
N ASN A 250 17.02 22.38 2.22
CA ASN A 250 17.02 23.65 2.95
C ASN A 250 16.08 23.65 4.18
N ALA A 251 15.20 22.68 4.30
CA ALA A 251 14.23 22.60 5.38
C ALA A 251 13.91 21.16 5.83
N GLY A 252 14.56 20.16 5.19
CA GLY A 252 14.33 18.74 5.42
C GLY A 252 15.23 18.12 6.49
N GLN A 253 15.12 16.82 6.60
CA GLN A 253 15.90 15.97 7.50
C GLN A 253 17.30 15.69 6.96
N ASP A 254 18.22 15.35 7.86
CA ASP A 254 19.51 14.74 7.48
C ASP A 254 19.28 13.36 6.86
N ASP A 255 20.27 12.79 6.17
CA ASP A 255 20.20 11.48 5.51
C ASP A 255 18.99 11.34 4.55
N ILE A 256 18.71 12.39 3.80
CA ILE A 256 17.52 12.62 2.99
C ILE A 256 17.10 11.38 2.18
N ILE A 257 18.08 10.76 1.48
CA ILE A 257 17.81 9.64 0.55
C ILE A 257 17.64 8.28 1.24
N SER A 258 17.68 8.22 2.57
CA SER A 258 17.37 7.00 3.34
C SER A 258 15.97 7.00 3.94
N TYR A 259 15.28 8.15 3.98
CA TYR A 259 13.97 8.27 4.59
C TYR A 259 12.87 7.65 3.72
N THR A 260 12.23 6.63 4.27
CA THR A 260 10.93 6.12 3.84
C THR A 260 9.82 6.84 4.61
N TYR A 261 8.56 6.42 4.43
CA TYR A 261 7.47 6.93 5.26
C TYR A 261 7.63 6.56 6.74
N ASN A 262 8.29 5.45 7.09
CA ASN A 262 8.44 5.02 8.49
C ASN A 262 9.36 5.98 9.28
N GLU A 263 10.50 6.37 8.72
CA GLU A 263 11.41 7.35 9.35
C GLU A 263 10.74 8.73 9.44
N ALA A 264 10.01 9.14 8.40
CA ALA A 264 9.29 10.41 8.39
C ALA A 264 8.15 10.43 9.44
N ILE A 265 7.38 9.33 9.59
CA ILE A 265 6.40 9.17 10.68
C ILE A 265 7.07 9.32 12.04
N ALA A 266 8.15 8.57 12.28
CA ALA A 266 8.87 8.60 13.56
C ALA A 266 9.40 10.00 13.90
N LEU A 267 9.92 10.72 12.90
CA LEU A 267 10.37 12.10 13.07
C LEU A 267 9.21 13.02 13.44
N MET A 268 8.07 12.92 12.75
CA MET A 268 6.87 13.71 13.05
C MET A 268 6.31 13.37 14.42
N GLN A 269 6.15 12.09 14.79
CA GLN A 269 5.70 11.61 16.10
C GLN A 269 6.58 12.11 17.25
N SER A 270 7.89 12.26 17.00
CA SER A 270 8.82 12.79 18.00
C SER A 270 8.63 14.28 18.31
N GLY A 271 7.79 14.99 17.54
CA GLY A 271 7.57 16.42 17.62
C GLY A 271 8.66 17.27 17.00
N ARG A 272 9.62 16.67 16.27
CA ARG A 272 10.76 17.36 15.68
C ARG A 272 10.58 17.76 14.20
N ALA A 273 9.42 17.48 13.61
CA ALA A 273 9.10 17.97 12.27
C ALA A 273 7.88 18.89 12.30
N GLY A 274 7.96 19.99 11.52
CA GLY A 274 6.88 20.99 11.43
C GLY A 274 5.77 20.58 10.49
N ILE A 275 6.13 20.05 9.33
CA ILE A 275 5.21 19.72 8.23
C ILE A 275 5.56 18.34 7.68
N TYR A 276 4.52 17.59 7.29
CA TYR A 276 4.64 16.34 6.56
C TYR A 276 3.55 16.26 5.48
N PHE A 277 3.93 16.09 4.23
CA PHE A 277 3.02 15.80 3.12
C PHE A 277 3.16 14.34 2.73
N ASP A 278 2.11 13.57 2.93
CA ASP A 278 2.09 12.13 2.63
C ASP A 278 0.66 11.58 2.61
N ALA A 279 0.55 10.26 2.51
CA ALA A 279 -0.70 9.51 2.51
C ALA A 279 -1.57 9.81 3.73
N THR A 280 -2.89 9.85 3.52
CA THR A 280 -3.87 10.05 4.61
C THR A 280 -3.83 8.95 5.65
N SER A 281 -3.39 7.74 5.28
CA SER A 281 -3.20 6.59 6.18
C SER A 281 -2.07 6.78 7.21
N ILE A 282 -1.28 7.85 7.10
CA ILE A 282 -0.22 8.21 8.06
C ILE A 282 -0.77 9.04 9.24
N ALA A 283 -1.94 9.66 9.13
CA ALA A 283 -2.51 10.44 10.22
C ALA A 283 -2.79 9.62 11.49
N PRO A 284 -3.35 8.40 11.40
CA PRO A 284 -3.62 7.58 12.58
C PRO A 284 -2.41 7.39 13.51
N PRO A 285 -1.23 6.93 13.06
CA PRO A 285 -0.07 6.82 13.94
C PRO A 285 0.38 8.14 14.57
N LEU A 286 0.13 9.29 13.96
CA LEU A 286 0.47 10.58 14.56
C LEU A 286 -0.45 10.97 15.72
N GLU A 287 -1.64 10.39 15.78
CA GLU A 287 -2.62 10.57 16.86
C GLU A 287 -2.58 9.42 17.89
N SER A 288 -1.70 8.46 17.73
CA SER A 288 -1.55 7.32 18.63
C SER A 288 -0.91 7.72 19.98
N ALA A 289 -1.03 6.85 20.98
CA ALA A 289 -0.46 7.06 22.31
C ALA A 289 1.08 7.16 22.31
N GLU A 290 1.76 6.61 21.32
CA GLU A 290 3.21 6.69 21.14
C GLU A 290 3.67 8.04 20.58
N SER A 291 2.76 8.82 20.00
CA SER A 291 3.06 10.13 19.43
C SER A 291 3.12 11.22 20.48
N ARG A 292 4.21 11.99 20.49
CA ARG A 292 4.37 13.16 21.37
C ARG A 292 3.48 14.33 20.98
N ILE A 293 2.96 14.30 19.76
CA ILE A 293 2.10 15.36 19.20
C ILE A 293 0.64 14.93 19.05
N ALA A 294 0.23 13.79 19.64
CA ALA A 294 -1.16 13.36 19.64
C ALA A 294 -2.10 14.48 20.13
N GLY A 295 -3.18 14.75 19.40
CA GLY A 295 -4.09 15.87 19.64
C GLY A 295 -3.54 17.26 19.25
N ARG A 296 -2.28 17.35 18.85
CA ARG A 296 -1.62 18.58 18.38
C ARG A 296 -1.26 18.55 16.89
N VAL A 297 -1.72 17.54 16.15
CA VAL A 297 -1.61 17.51 14.70
C VAL A 297 -2.71 18.35 14.06
N GLY A 298 -2.32 19.15 13.08
CA GLY A 298 -3.25 19.85 12.21
C GLY A 298 -3.24 19.24 10.82
N TYR A 299 -4.34 19.40 10.10
CA TYR A 299 -4.54 18.83 8.77
C TYR A 299 -4.93 19.93 7.81
N ALA A 300 -4.37 19.87 6.57
CA ALA A 300 -4.72 20.76 5.48
C ALA A 300 -4.77 19.98 4.16
N PHE A 301 -5.51 20.48 3.18
CA PHE A 301 -5.63 19.84 1.87
C PHE A 301 -4.28 19.68 1.17
N PRO A 302 -4.18 18.80 0.16
CA PRO A 302 -2.96 18.63 -0.64
C PRO A 302 -2.47 19.97 -1.19
N PRO A 303 -1.16 20.18 -1.26
CA PRO A 303 -0.61 21.41 -1.81
C PRO A 303 -0.89 21.52 -3.30
N ARG A 304 -0.96 22.75 -3.78
CA ARG A 304 -1.19 23.07 -5.19
C ARG A 304 -0.18 24.09 -5.71
N GLU A 305 -0.11 24.21 -7.01
CA GLU A 305 0.42 25.34 -7.75
C GLU A 305 -0.56 25.68 -8.88
N GLN A 306 -0.34 25.19 -10.10
CA GLN A 306 -1.28 25.31 -11.21
C GLN A 306 -2.43 24.28 -11.12
N HIS A 307 -2.15 23.15 -10.48
CA HIS A 307 -3.08 22.05 -10.22
C HIS A 307 -2.92 21.56 -8.77
N VAL A 308 -3.71 20.59 -8.33
CA VAL A 308 -3.63 19.99 -6.99
C VAL A 308 -2.73 18.76 -7.02
N SER A 309 -1.93 18.55 -5.95
CA SER A 309 -1.13 17.34 -5.78
C SER A 309 -2.01 16.19 -5.30
N GLN A 310 -2.80 15.63 -6.21
CA GLN A 310 -3.71 14.54 -5.90
C GLN A 310 -2.99 13.19 -5.82
N TRP A 311 -3.56 12.29 -5.01
CA TRP A 311 -3.04 10.96 -4.72
C TRP A 311 -4.20 9.98 -4.56
N LEU A 312 -4.14 8.82 -5.19
CA LEU A 312 -4.96 7.68 -4.81
C LEU A 312 -4.10 6.43 -4.74
N TRP A 313 -4.16 5.78 -3.62
CA TRP A 313 -3.65 4.45 -3.46
C TRP A 313 -4.65 3.57 -2.71
N ASN A 314 -4.67 2.30 -3.02
CA ASN A 314 -5.54 1.31 -2.43
C ASN A 314 -4.72 0.04 -2.22
N TRP A 315 -4.32 -0.21 -0.98
CA TRP A 315 -3.72 -1.49 -0.65
C TRP A 315 -4.78 -2.57 -0.64
N ALA A 316 -4.55 -3.64 -1.37
CA ALA A 316 -5.52 -4.68 -1.64
C ALA A 316 -4.90 -6.05 -1.53
N PHE A 317 -5.74 -7.04 -1.28
CA PHE A 317 -5.39 -8.44 -1.17
C PHE A 317 -5.89 -9.21 -2.38
N GLY A 318 -4.99 -9.94 -3.05
CA GLY A 318 -5.30 -10.85 -4.14
C GLY A 318 -4.78 -12.26 -3.87
N ILE A 319 -5.29 -13.21 -4.61
CA ILE A 319 -4.98 -14.63 -4.44
C ILE A 319 -4.06 -15.10 -5.57
N ASN A 320 -2.99 -15.80 -5.22
CA ASN A 320 -2.12 -16.48 -6.16
C ASN A 320 -2.93 -17.52 -6.97
N PRO A 321 -2.95 -17.46 -8.31
CA PRO A 321 -3.75 -18.39 -9.12
C PRO A 321 -3.20 -19.83 -9.13
N ASN A 322 -1.92 -20.01 -8.79
CA ASN A 322 -1.18 -21.27 -8.95
C ASN A 322 -1.30 -22.21 -7.74
N ILE A 323 -1.96 -21.78 -6.66
CA ILE A 323 -2.21 -22.60 -5.47
C ILE A 323 -3.47 -23.45 -5.64
N THR A 324 -3.64 -24.46 -4.79
CA THR A 324 -4.79 -25.36 -4.84
C THR A 324 -6.10 -24.65 -4.52
N GLN A 325 -7.24 -25.22 -4.92
CA GLN A 325 -8.56 -24.66 -4.63
C GLN A 325 -8.80 -24.51 -3.13
N ARG A 326 -8.37 -25.48 -2.31
CA ARG A 326 -8.51 -25.44 -0.85
C ARG A 326 -7.68 -24.31 -0.24
N GLU A 327 -6.48 -24.07 -0.75
CA GLU A 327 -5.65 -22.92 -0.32
C GLU A 327 -6.29 -21.59 -0.74
N LYS A 328 -6.85 -21.49 -1.95
CA LYS A 328 -7.59 -20.29 -2.40
C LYS A 328 -8.77 -19.99 -1.48
N GLU A 329 -9.54 -20.99 -1.09
CA GLU A 329 -10.66 -20.83 -0.17
C GLU A 329 -10.21 -20.38 1.23
N ALA A 330 -9.07 -20.91 1.71
CA ALA A 330 -8.49 -20.52 3.00
C ALA A 330 -7.97 -19.08 2.97
N VAL A 331 -7.25 -18.68 1.91
CA VAL A 331 -6.82 -17.29 1.69
C VAL A 331 -8.02 -16.35 1.60
N PHE A 332 -9.03 -16.75 0.84
CA PHE A 332 -10.24 -15.95 0.67
C PHE A 332 -10.99 -15.72 1.99
N ASP A 333 -11.05 -16.75 2.86
CA ASP A 333 -11.63 -16.61 4.20
C ASP A 333 -10.91 -15.58 5.04
N PHE A 334 -9.56 -15.59 5.04
CA PHE A 334 -8.73 -14.57 5.70
C PHE A 334 -8.97 -13.17 5.11
N MET A 335 -8.99 -13.04 3.78
CA MET A 335 -9.25 -11.77 3.10
C MET A 335 -10.62 -11.19 3.50
N LEU A 336 -11.68 -12.04 3.52
CA LEU A 336 -13.02 -11.62 3.94
C LEU A 336 -13.03 -11.10 5.37
N TRP A 337 -12.33 -11.79 6.29
CA TRP A 337 -12.20 -11.36 7.68
C TRP A 337 -11.44 -10.02 7.78
N ALA A 338 -10.24 -9.92 7.18
CA ALA A 338 -9.38 -8.76 7.28
C ALA A 338 -9.97 -7.48 6.62
N THR A 339 -10.97 -7.64 5.76
CA THR A 339 -11.65 -6.53 5.06
C THR A 339 -13.13 -6.39 5.46
N SER A 340 -13.57 -7.07 6.52
CA SER A 340 -14.96 -7.05 7.00
C SER A 340 -15.31 -5.79 7.80
N LYS A 341 -16.59 -5.51 7.90
CA LYS A 341 -17.12 -4.46 8.81
C LYS A 341 -16.84 -4.79 10.27
N GLU A 342 -16.93 -6.07 10.63
CA GLU A 342 -16.67 -6.57 11.97
C GLU A 342 -15.21 -6.37 12.38
N PHE A 343 -14.25 -6.65 11.48
CA PHE A 343 -12.84 -6.38 11.71
C PHE A 343 -12.60 -4.87 11.93
N ILE A 344 -13.13 -4.01 11.04
CA ILE A 344 -13.01 -2.56 11.15
C ILE A 344 -13.62 -2.04 12.48
N ALA A 345 -14.80 -2.50 12.85
CA ALA A 345 -15.41 -2.13 14.12
C ALA A 345 -14.55 -2.59 15.31
N ARG A 346 -14.00 -3.80 15.23
CA ARG A 346 -13.14 -4.37 16.27
C ARG A 346 -11.84 -3.59 16.45
N THR A 347 -11.22 -3.11 15.36
CA THR A 347 -10.03 -2.26 15.46
C THR A 347 -10.32 -0.97 16.25
N MET A 348 -11.49 -0.35 16.05
CA MET A 348 -11.92 0.85 16.79
C MET A 348 -12.22 0.58 18.27
N GLU A 349 -12.69 -0.64 18.61
CA GLU A 349 -12.88 -1.02 20.02
C GLU A 349 -11.54 -1.21 20.74
N ILE A 350 -10.56 -1.78 20.06
CA ILE A 350 -9.22 -2.04 20.60
C ILE A 350 -8.43 -0.73 20.72
N ASP A 351 -8.49 0.08 19.66
CA ASP A 351 -7.79 1.37 19.58
C ASP A 351 -8.74 2.49 19.13
N PRO A 352 -9.36 3.20 20.09
CA PRO A 352 -10.26 4.31 19.76
C PRO A 352 -9.59 5.51 19.07
N THR A 353 -8.26 5.56 18.97
CA THR A 353 -7.57 6.60 18.19
C THR A 353 -7.71 6.38 16.68
N GLY A 354 -8.16 5.18 16.27
CA GLY A 354 -8.28 4.76 14.88
C GLY A 354 -6.94 4.39 14.21
N ALA A 355 -5.84 4.34 14.97
CA ALA A 355 -4.50 4.09 14.41
C ALA A 355 -4.37 2.71 13.72
N SER A 356 -5.17 1.75 14.15
CA SER A 356 -5.22 0.39 13.58
C SER A 356 -6.42 0.17 12.63
N THR A 357 -7.22 1.20 12.37
CA THR A 357 -8.46 1.08 11.59
C THR A 357 -8.22 1.36 10.12
N PRO A 358 -8.49 0.39 9.21
CA PRO A 358 -8.34 0.58 7.78
C PRO A 358 -9.26 1.70 7.25
N PRO A 359 -8.72 2.83 6.75
CA PRO A 359 -9.54 3.91 6.20
C PRO A 359 -9.99 3.60 4.77
N ALA A 360 -11.01 4.31 4.29
CA ALA A 360 -11.40 4.43 2.89
C ALA A 360 -11.72 3.12 2.14
N SER A 361 -11.78 1.97 2.80
CA SER A 361 -12.22 0.72 2.16
C SER A 361 -13.74 0.57 2.16
N ARG A 362 -14.41 1.03 3.23
CA ARG A 362 -15.86 0.88 3.43
C ARG A 362 -16.54 2.19 3.83
N SER A 363 -17.71 2.44 3.25
CA SER A 363 -18.53 3.60 3.60
C SER A 363 -19.03 3.55 5.06
N SER A 364 -19.27 2.36 5.61
CA SER A 364 -19.69 2.17 6.99
C SER A 364 -18.64 2.61 8.02
N THR A 365 -17.34 2.59 7.67
CA THR A 365 -16.25 3.07 8.56
C THR A 365 -16.52 4.49 9.04
N TYR A 366 -16.94 5.37 8.14
CA TYR A 366 -17.22 6.79 8.44
C TYR A 366 -18.52 7.01 9.22
N ARG A 367 -19.34 5.97 9.39
CA ARG A 367 -20.56 5.98 10.22
C ARG A 367 -20.32 5.45 11.64
N ILE A 368 -19.14 4.92 11.94
CA ILE A 368 -18.75 4.55 13.30
C ILE A 368 -18.51 5.85 14.09
N PRO A 369 -19.29 6.15 15.16
CA PRO A 369 -19.18 7.45 15.83
C PRO A 369 -17.79 7.77 16.34
N ALA A 370 -17.06 6.76 16.85
CA ALA A 370 -15.68 6.92 17.32
C ALA A 370 -14.74 7.28 16.17
N TYR A 371 -14.88 6.65 14.98
CA TYR A 371 -14.08 6.96 13.81
C TYR A 371 -14.40 8.34 13.23
N ALA A 372 -15.67 8.69 13.14
CA ALA A 372 -16.10 10.01 12.66
C ALA A 372 -15.60 11.16 13.56
N ALA A 373 -15.27 10.89 14.81
CA ALA A 373 -14.76 11.87 15.77
C ALA A 373 -13.24 12.07 15.72
N VAL A 374 -12.47 11.20 15.02
CA VAL A 374 -11.02 11.40 14.93
C VAL A 374 -10.68 12.58 14.02
N PRO A 375 -9.62 13.36 14.35
CA PRO A 375 -9.37 14.67 13.73
C PRO A 375 -9.17 14.66 12.22
N TYR A 376 -8.73 13.52 11.66
CA TYR A 376 -8.40 13.35 10.25
C TYR A 376 -9.54 12.71 9.43
N ALA A 377 -10.61 12.19 10.04
CA ALA A 377 -11.63 11.41 9.32
C ALA A 377 -12.32 12.23 8.23
N GLN A 378 -12.82 13.42 8.57
CA GLN A 378 -13.56 14.23 7.61
C GLN A 378 -12.68 14.72 6.47
N ILE A 379 -11.49 15.26 6.74
CA ILE A 379 -10.60 15.72 5.67
C ILE A 379 -10.10 14.56 4.79
N THR A 380 -9.95 13.35 5.34
CA THR A 380 -9.65 12.15 4.53
C THR A 380 -10.75 11.88 3.52
N LEU A 381 -12.02 11.97 3.93
CA LEU A 381 -13.16 11.81 3.04
C LEU A 381 -13.21 12.93 1.99
N ASP A 382 -13.06 14.18 2.43
CA ASP A 382 -13.10 15.36 1.55
C ASP A 382 -12.04 15.29 0.43
N VAL A 383 -10.79 14.89 0.74
CA VAL A 383 -9.73 14.78 -0.27
C VAL A 383 -9.96 13.60 -1.22
N LEU A 384 -10.63 12.53 -0.78
CA LEU A 384 -11.01 11.41 -1.63
C LEU A 384 -12.15 11.78 -2.59
N GLU A 385 -13.10 12.60 -2.15
CA GLU A 385 -14.22 13.08 -2.97
C GLU A 385 -13.77 14.09 -4.04
N GLU A 386 -12.65 14.79 -3.81
CA GLU A 386 -12.06 15.75 -4.77
C GLU A 386 -11.13 15.10 -5.81
N LEU A 387 -10.94 13.77 -5.79
CA LEU A 387 -10.04 13.09 -6.72
C LEU A 387 -10.53 13.18 -8.16
N ASP A 388 -9.67 13.61 -9.06
CA ASP A 388 -9.90 13.64 -10.50
C ASP A 388 -8.88 12.78 -11.23
N PHE A 389 -9.28 11.57 -11.60
CA PHE A 389 -8.42 10.60 -12.29
C PHE A 389 -8.22 10.92 -13.76
N ASP A 390 -9.15 11.62 -14.36
CA ASP A 390 -9.15 11.91 -15.79
C ASP A 390 -8.28 13.13 -16.10
N ASN A 391 -8.06 13.99 -15.09
CA ASN A 391 -7.26 15.20 -15.22
C ASN A 391 -6.18 15.27 -14.14
N PRO A 392 -5.13 14.44 -14.19
CA PRO A 392 -4.07 14.40 -13.17
C PRO A 392 -3.20 15.65 -13.13
N THR A 393 -3.19 16.44 -14.20
CA THR A 393 -2.45 17.69 -14.34
C THR A 393 -3.22 18.67 -15.23
N VAL A 394 -2.63 19.86 -15.52
CA VAL A 394 -3.28 20.93 -16.29
C VAL A 394 -3.57 20.51 -17.73
N ASP A 395 -2.61 19.92 -18.41
CA ASP A 395 -2.75 19.49 -19.80
C ASP A 395 -3.18 18.01 -19.89
N PRO A 396 -3.95 17.63 -20.93
CA PRO A 396 -4.33 16.23 -21.15
C PRO A 396 -3.12 15.29 -21.27
N VAL A 397 -3.28 14.08 -20.75
CA VAL A 397 -2.28 13.02 -20.82
C VAL A 397 -2.88 11.73 -21.39
N PRO A 398 -2.07 10.85 -22.03
CA PRO A 398 -2.57 9.62 -22.65
C PRO A 398 -2.63 8.43 -21.66
N TYR A 399 -2.32 8.65 -20.39
CA TYR A 399 -2.25 7.63 -19.34
C TYR A 399 -3.17 7.98 -18.16
N GLN A 400 -3.49 6.98 -17.36
CA GLN A 400 -4.13 7.16 -16.04
C GLN A 400 -3.09 7.14 -14.93
N GLY A 401 -3.49 7.62 -13.75
CA GLY A 401 -2.70 7.61 -12.53
C GLY A 401 -2.42 9.02 -12.01
N LEU A 402 -2.31 9.15 -10.70
CA LEU A 402 -2.06 10.42 -10.00
C LEU A 402 -0.65 10.49 -9.43
N GLN A 403 -0.21 9.46 -8.68
CA GLN A 403 1.14 9.31 -8.15
C GLN A 403 1.98 8.28 -8.92
N TYR A 404 1.45 7.75 -10.00
CA TYR A 404 2.12 6.84 -10.93
C TYR A 404 1.57 7.03 -12.34
N ILE A 405 2.20 6.44 -13.33
CA ILE A 405 1.72 6.34 -14.71
C ILE A 405 1.28 4.90 -14.93
N ALA A 406 0.01 4.66 -15.32
CA ALA A 406 -0.56 3.33 -15.45
C ALA A 406 -0.13 2.62 -16.76
N ILE A 407 1.19 2.50 -16.97
CA ILE A 407 1.80 1.68 -18.02
C ILE A 407 2.66 0.58 -17.38
N PRO A 408 2.78 -0.62 -18.00
CA PRO A 408 3.53 -1.75 -17.44
C PRO A 408 4.97 -1.42 -17.05
N GLU A 409 5.62 -0.55 -17.80
CA GLU A 409 7.03 -0.18 -17.63
C GLU A 409 7.26 0.79 -16.46
N PHE A 410 6.21 1.38 -15.89
CA PHE A 410 6.38 2.47 -14.91
C PHE A 410 7.12 2.02 -13.63
N ALA A 411 6.97 0.78 -13.21
CA ALA A 411 7.71 0.28 -12.04
C ALA A 411 9.23 0.44 -12.22
N ASP A 412 9.73 0.16 -13.40
CA ASP A 412 11.15 0.27 -13.74
C ASP A 412 11.57 1.72 -13.98
N ILE A 413 10.88 2.41 -14.89
CA ILE A 413 11.27 3.78 -15.27
C ILE A 413 11.04 4.78 -14.13
N GLY A 414 9.98 4.60 -13.34
CA GLY A 414 9.72 5.39 -12.15
C GLY A 414 10.79 5.17 -11.07
N THR A 415 11.25 3.94 -10.87
CA THR A 415 12.35 3.63 -9.96
C THR A 415 13.66 4.26 -10.44
N GLN A 416 13.99 4.16 -11.73
CA GLN A 416 15.18 4.79 -12.30
C GLN A 416 15.11 6.33 -12.20
N MET A 417 13.96 6.93 -12.50
CA MET A 417 13.74 8.37 -12.34
C MET A 417 14.01 8.82 -10.90
N THR A 418 13.48 8.09 -9.92
CA THR A 418 13.65 8.42 -8.50
C THR A 418 15.09 8.23 -8.03
N GLN A 419 15.86 7.32 -8.62
CA GLN A 419 17.29 7.23 -8.36
C GLN A 419 18.01 8.51 -8.82
N TRP A 420 17.72 9.01 -10.02
CA TRP A 420 18.29 10.28 -10.48
C TRP A 420 17.76 11.50 -9.72
N LEU A 421 16.53 11.42 -9.21
CA LEU A 421 16.00 12.43 -8.30
C LEU A 421 16.82 12.46 -7.00
N ALA A 422 17.11 11.32 -6.41
CA ALA A 422 17.95 11.22 -5.22
C ALA A 422 19.38 11.74 -5.49
N ASP A 423 20.00 11.32 -6.61
CA ASP A 423 21.32 11.81 -7.03
C ASP A 423 21.36 13.34 -7.21
N PHE A 424 20.29 13.92 -7.75
CA PHE A 424 20.15 15.38 -7.88
C PHE A 424 19.96 16.05 -6.52
N VAL A 425 19.14 15.49 -5.64
CA VAL A 425 18.89 16.04 -4.30
C VAL A 425 20.20 16.13 -3.50
N VAL A 426 21.02 15.10 -3.50
CA VAL A 426 22.30 15.10 -2.80
C VAL A 426 23.44 15.81 -3.56
N GLY A 427 23.16 16.31 -4.77
CA GLY A 427 24.13 17.07 -5.57
C GLY A 427 25.16 16.22 -6.32
N SER A 428 24.96 14.89 -6.42
CA SER A 428 25.83 13.99 -7.20
C SER A 428 25.72 14.23 -8.71
N ILE A 429 24.55 14.69 -9.18
CA ILE A 429 24.32 15.11 -10.56
C ILE A 429 23.61 16.48 -10.60
N THR A 430 23.69 17.15 -11.73
CA THR A 430 22.98 18.44 -11.96
C THR A 430 21.53 18.18 -12.35
N LEU A 431 20.65 19.19 -12.18
CA LEU A 431 19.27 19.16 -12.67
C LEU A 431 19.21 18.84 -14.17
N ASP A 432 20.05 19.47 -14.99
CA ASP A 432 20.09 19.21 -16.43
C ASP A 432 20.42 17.74 -16.75
N THR A 433 21.30 17.13 -15.98
CA THR A 433 21.65 15.71 -16.15
C THR A 433 20.48 14.80 -15.76
N ALA A 434 19.82 15.07 -14.63
CA ALA A 434 18.66 14.30 -14.17
C ALA A 434 17.49 14.39 -15.16
N ILE A 435 17.13 15.60 -15.57
CA ILE A 435 16.06 15.87 -16.56
C ILE A 435 16.35 15.18 -17.89
N ARG A 436 17.56 15.36 -18.45
CA ARG A 436 17.93 14.76 -19.74
C ARG A 436 17.86 13.22 -19.67
N ARG A 437 18.40 12.59 -18.63
CA ARG A 437 18.34 11.13 -18.46
C ARG A 437 16.90 10.62 -18.36
N THR A 438 16.07 11.32 -17.62
CA THR A 438 14.65 10.97 -17.47
C THR A 438 13.92 11.16 -18.80
N GLN A 439 14.13 12.25 -19.50
CA GLN A 439 13.57 12.50 -20.84
C GLN A 439 13.93 11.38 -21.81
N GLU A 440 15.21 11.03 -21.91
CA GLU A 440 15.71 9.96 -22.79
C GLU A 440 15.13 8.57 -22.42
N LEU A 441 14.97 8.30 -21.13
CA LEU A 441 14.38 7.06 -20.63
C LEU A 441 12.91 6.95 -21.05
N PHE A 442 12.12 8.00 -20.79
CA PHE A 442 10.69 8.01 -21.10
C PHE A 442 10.44 7.99 -22.62
N ASP A 443 11.22 8.72 -23.42
CA ASP A 443 11.15 8.66 -24.89
C ASP A 443 11.42 7.24 -25.42
N ARG A 444 12.46 6.59 -24.92
CA ARG A 444 12.79 5.21 -25.29
C ARG A 444 11.67 4.25 -24.89
N THR A 445 11.13 4.39 -23.69
CA THR A 445 10.02 3.55 -23.22
C THR A 445 8.78 3.70 -24.08
N ALA A 446 8.45 4.91 -24.53
CA ALA A 446 7.31 5.12 -25.43
C ALA A 446 7.48 4.39 -26.78
N VAL A 447 8.71 4.34 -27.31
CA VAL A 447 9.01 3.62 -28.56
C VAL A 447 9.02 2.10 -28.35
N GLU A 448 9.72 1.62 -27.32
CA GLU A 448 9.88 0.19 -27.04
C GLU A 448 8.56 -0.46 -26.57
N GLY A 449 7.73 0.27 -25.83
CA GLY A 449 6.39 -0.15 -25.41
C GLY A 449 5.32 -0.07 -26.51
N GLY A 450 5.68 0.44 -27.69
CA GLY A 450 4.76 0.53 -28.85
C GLY A 450 3.67 1.58 -28.68
N TYR A 451 3.89 2.59 -27.84
CA TYR A 451 2.94 3.72 -27.65
C TYR A 451 3.09 4.77 -28.76
N ARG A 452 4.27 4.81 -29.35
CA ARG A 452 4.64 5.75 -30.42
C ARG A 452 5.39 5.03 -31.56
#